data_28f487f622e50f2ae30bd91206197111
#
_entry.id   28f487f622e50f2ae30bd91206197111
#
_cell.length_a   1.000
_cell.length_b   1.000
_cell.length_c   1.000
_cell.angle_alpha   90.00
_cell.angle_beta   90.00
_cell.angle_gamma   90.00
#
_symmetry.space_group_name_H-M   'P 1'
#
loop_
_entity.id
_entity.type
_entity.pdbx_description
1 polymer ?
#
loop_
_entity_poly.entity_id
_entity_poly.type
_entity_poly.pdbx_seq_one_letter_code
_entity_poly.pdbx_strand_id
1 'polypeptide(L)'
;MKKKTLFACAALALVMTGTALVLDSRYGLQVTEYHLYFDALPAQFEGYCIVQLSDLHGSVFGRENSRLAALVREQQPDLIAMTGDFVEDESQLAATRDLLNGISGCAPIYWVNGNHEWVRGVLPALGELLDSYGVIRLENRYLPIRRDGAQIIVAGAEDPNGRADMIKPDALAELLRQEYPGEFVLWLGHRNYWAEKYPEMPVDLILSGHAHGGIVRLPGIGGLLNVNHSFGAEYESGVYQGERFQVVVSRGLGNSIPVPRFLNRPELVKIILHCGQS
;
A
#
# COMPACT_ATOMS: atom_id res chain seq x y z
N MET A 1 16.46 -28.12 42.80
CA MET A 1 15.45 -28.48 41.78
C MET A 1 14.50 -27.35 41.45
N LYS A 2 13.80 -26.74 42.39
CA LYS A 2 12.77 -25.67 42.14
C LYS A 2 13.26 -24.49 41.29
N LYS A 3 14.48 -23.94 41.48
CA LYS A 3 15.03 -22.80 40.71
C LYS A 3 15.29 -23.16 39.25
N LYS A 4 15.80 -24.34 38.94
CA LYS A 4 16.04 -24.81 37.55
C LYS A 4 14.74 -25.00 36.79
N THR A 5 13.71 -25.54 37.48
CA THR A 5 12.38 -25.73 36.89
C THR A 5 11.71 -24.36 36.60
N LEU A 6 11.81 -23.42 37.55
CA LEU A 6 11.27 -22.04 37.36
C LEU A 6 11.94 -21.32 36.19
N PHE A 7 13.27 -21.43 36.07
CA PHE A 7 14.00 -20.86 34.95
C PHE A 7 13.58 -21.48 33.62
N ALA A 8 13.46 -22.82 33.56
CA ALA A 8 13.01 -23.53 32.37
C ALA A 8 11.57 -23.12 31.95
N CYS A 9 10.66 -22.97 32.93
CA CYS A 9 9.31 -22.50 32.65
C CYS A 9 9.28 -21.04 32.14
N ALA A 10 10.10 -20.17 32.70
CA ALA A 10 10.21 -18.77 32.27
C ALA A 10 10.80 -18.69 30.84
N ALA A 11 11.83 -19.48 30.54
CA ALA A 11 12.42 -19.54 29.19
C ALA A 11 11.42 -20.07 28.16
N LEU A 12 10.66 -21.12 28.50
CA LEU A 12 9.61 -21.67 27.64
C LEU A 12 8.50 -20.63 27.39
N ALA A 13 8.05 -19.94 28.43
CA ALA A 13 7.04 -18.88 28.29
C ALA A 13 7.52 -17.75 27.38
N LEU A 14 8.78 -17.32 27.50
CA LEU A 14 9.38 -16.30 26.65
C LEU A 14 9.41 -16.73 25.19
N VAL A 15 9.84 -17.96 24.89
CA VAL A 15 9.85 -18.53 23.54
C VAL A 15 8.44 -18.60 22.96
N MET A 16 7.47 -19.10 23.74
CA MET A 16 6.07 -19.18 23.29
C MET A 16 5.49 -17.80 22.98
N THR A 17 5.73 -16.81 23.85
CA THR A 17 5.29 -15.42 23.63
C THR A 17 5.95 -14.83 22.38
N GLY A 18 7.25 -14.98 22.21
CA GLY A 18 7.98 -14.51 21.03
C GLY A 18 7.43 -15.15 19.74
N THR A 19 7.20 -16.45 19.74
CA THR A 19 6.61 -17.17 18.61
C THR A 19 5.20 -16.66 18.31
N ALA A 20 4.36 -16.46 19.32
CA ALA A 20 3.01 -15.93 19.14
C ALA A 20 3.01 -14.52 18.52
N LEU A 21 3.92 -13.65 18.96
CA LEU A 21 4.07 -12.30 18.41
C LEU A 21 4.54 -12.31 16.95
N VAL A 22 5.44 -13.22 16.57
CA VAL A 22 5.88 -13.39 15.18
C VAL A 22 4.73 -13.91 14.31
N LEU A 23 3.98 -14.91 14.79
CA LEU A 23 2.83 -15.43 14.06
C LEU A 23 1.72 -14.38 13.90
N ASP A 24 1.44 -13.59 14.93
CA ASP A 24 0.52 -12.48 14.88
C ASP A 24 0.98 -11.43 13.86
N SER A 25 2.27 -11.08 13.86
CA SER A 25 2.85 -10.14 12.90
C SER A 25 2.89 -10.67 11.47
N ARG A 26 2.75 -11.98 11.28
CA ARG A 26 2.72 -12.59 9.95
C ARG A 26 1.31 -12.80 9.39
N TYR A 27 0.33 -13.11 10.24
CA TYR A 27 -0.99 -13.55 9.81
C TYR A 27 -2.15 -12.72 10.38
N GLY A 28 -1.87 -11.84 11.35
CA GLY A 28 -2.85 -11.00 12.01
C GLY A 28 -3.17 -9.76 11.17
N LEU A 29 -4.09 -9.88 10.20
CA LEU A 29 -4.54 -8.75 9.39
C LEU A 29 -5.10 -7.63 10.28
N GLN A 30 -4.72 -6.39 9.96
CA GLN A 30 -5.19 -5.18 10.63
C GLN A 30 -5.74 -4.20 9.60
N VAL A 31 -6.86 -3.58 9.90
CA VAL A 31 -7.34 -2.39 9.18
C VAL A 31 -6.86 -1.16 9.94
N THR A 32 -6.24 -0.24 9.21
CA THR A 32 -5.93 1.11 9.71
C THR A 32 -6.78 2.09 8.94
N GLU A 33 -7.59 2.88 9.64
CA GLU A 33 -8.49 3.85 9.03
C GLU A 33 -7.96 5.27 9.21
N TYR A 34 -7.95 6.05 8.12
CA TYR A 34 -7.58 7.46 8.09
C TYR A 34 -8.72 8.29 7.52
N HIS A 35 -9.04 9.40 8.17
CA HIS A 35 -9.93 10.45 7.69
C HIS A 35 -9.07 11.62 7.23
N LEU A 36 -9.08 11.90 5.91
CA LEU A 36 -8.24 12.93 5.30
C LEU A 36 -9.10 14.01 4.70
N TYR A 37 -8.71 15.27 4.93
CA TYR A 37 -9.50 16.46 4.60
C TYR A 37 -8.80 17.28 3.54
N PHE A 38 -9.56 17.71 2.51
CA PHE A 38 -9.02 18.45 1.37
C PHE A 38 -10.00 19.53 0.89
N ASP A 39 -9.53 20.77 0.81
CA ASP A 39 -10.33 21.89 0.26
C ASP A 39 -10.64 21.70 -1.23
N ALA A 40 -9.74 21.04 -1.99
CA ALA A 40 -9.91 20.77 -3.41
C ALA A 40 -10.84 19.59 -3.73
N LEU A 41 -11.28 18.80 -2.73
CA LEU A 41 -12.15 17.65 -2.96
C LEU A 41 -13.58 18.11 -3.29
N PRO A 42 -14.17 17.70 -4.45
CA PRO A 42 -15.56 18.04 -4.77
C PRO A 42 -16.55 17.40 -3.76
N ALA A 43 -17.61 18.13 -3.42
CA ALA A 43 -18.62 17.69 -2.45
C ALA A 43 -19.25 16.33 -2.78
N GLN A 44 -19.31 15.95 -4.06
CA GLN A 44 -19.80 14.65 -4.50
C GLN A 44 -18.90 13.48 -4.05
N PHE A 45 -17.68 13.77 -3.66
CA PHE A 45 -16.71 12.79 -3.14
C PHE A 45 -16.60 12.82 -1.61
N GLU A 46 -17.48 13.54 -0.91
CA GLU A 46 -17.56 13.45 0.55
C GLU A 46 -17.83 12.01 0.99
N GLY A 47 -17.01 11.51 1.91
CA GLY A 47 -17.08 10.14 2.40
C GLY A 47 -16.55 9.07 1.42
N TYR A 48 -15.85 9.46 0.34
CA TYR A 48 -15.30 8.52 -0.64
C TYR A 48 -14.30 7.57 0.02
N CYS A 49 -14.58 6.27 -0.04
CA CYS A 49 -13.81 5.23 0.63
C CYS A 49 -12.79 4.59 -0.31
N ILE A 50 -11.51 4.73 0.00
CA ILE A 50 -10.42 4.06 -0.70
C ILE A 50 -9.86 2.96 0.18
N VAL A 51 -9.73 1.75 -0.36
CA VAL A 51 -8.97 0.66 0.26
C VAL A 51 -7.65 0.52 -0.45
N GLN A 52 -6.55 0.69 0.28
CA GLN A 52 -5.20 0.49 -0.23
C GLN A 52 -4.65 -0.87 0.19
N LEU A 53 -4.13 -1.60 -0.78
CA LEU A 53 -3.38 -2.85 -0.64
C LEU A 53 -1.98 -2.65 -1.22
N SER A 54 -0.95 -3.08 -0.51
CA SER A 54 0.45 -2.92 -0.93
C SER A 54 1.29 -4.11 -0.48
N ASP A 55 2.38 -4.36 -1.19
CA ASP A 55 3.46 -5.25 -0.73
C ASP A 55 2.95 -6.65 -0.31
N LEU A 56 2.19 -7.30 -1.18
CA LEU A 56 1.65 -8.65 -0.89
C LEU A 56 2.74 -9.73 -0.87
N HIS A 57 3.75 -9.63 -1.78
CA HIS A 57 4.86 -10.57 -1.91
C HIS A 57 4.43 -12.04 -1.84
N GLY A 58 3.37 -12.38 -2.60
CA GLY A 58 2.83 -13.73 -2.64
C GLY A 58 2.23 -14.25 -1.34
N SER A 59 2.04 -13.39 -0.32
CA SER A 59 1.46 -13.79 0.96
C SER A 59 0.01 -14.21 0.80
N VAL A 60 -0.41 -15.20 1.60
CA VAL A 60 -1.76 -15.77 1.57
C VAL A 60 -2.41 -15.69 2.94
N PHE A 61 -3.59 -15.08 3.01
CA PHE A 61 -4.37 -14.88 4.22
C PHE A 61 -5.68 -15.68 4.18
N GLY A 62 -5.67 -16.84 4.82
CA GLY A 62 -6.72 -17.84 4.71
C GLY A 62 -6.60 -18.68 3.43
N ARG A 63 -7.54 -19.59 3.20
CA ARG A 63 -7.55 -20.36 1.96
C ARG A 63 -7.86 -19.44 0.78
N GLU A 64 -7.01 -19.46 -0.27
CA GLU A 64 -7.25 -18.66 -1.48
C GLU A 64 -7.45 -17.16 -1.17
N ASN A 65 -6.67 -16.61 -0.26
CA ASN A 65 -6.77 -15.21 0.21
C ASN A 65 -8.16 -14.79 0.73
N SER A 66 -9.01 -15.76 1.12
CA SER A 66 -10.41 -15.51 1.50
C SER A 66 -10.57 -14.55 2.68
N ARG A 67 -9.64 -14.56 3.65
CA ARG A 67 -9.68 -13.65 4.80
C ARG A 67 -9.36 -12.21 4.39
N LEU A 68 -8.36 -12.00 3.53
CA LEU A 68 -8.02 -10.67 3.02
C LEU A 68 -9.14 -10.14 2.13
N ALA A 69 -9.65 -10.96 1.22
CA ALA A 69 -10.76 -10.57 0.35
C ALA A 69 -12.03 -10.22 1.13
N ALA A 70 -12.36 -10.99 2.19
CA ALA A 70 -13.49 -10.66 3.07
C ALA A 70 -13.28 -9.29 3.75
N LEU A 71 -12.06 -9.06 4.27
CA LEU A 71 -11.72 -7.81 4.95
C LEU A 71 -11.84 -6.60 4.01
N VAL A 72 -11.42 -6.73 2.74
CA VAL A 72 -11.61 -5.69 1.71
C VAL A 72 -13.09 -5.41 1.48
N ARG A 73 -13.92 -6.44 1.28
CA ARG A 73 -15.37 -6.28 1.05
C ARG A 73 -16.09 -5.63 2.22
N GLU A 74 -15.68 -5.95 3.46
CA GLU A 74 -16.25 -5.37 4.68
C GLU A 74 -16.04 -3.84 4.75
N GLN A 75 -15.00 -3.31 4.10
CA GLN A 75 -14.76 -1.88 4.07
C GLN A 75 -15.66 -1.12 3.08
N GLN A 76 -16.38 -1.80 2.19
CA GLN A 76 -17.26 -1.22 1.18
C GLN A 76 -16.57 -0.10 0.37
N PRO A 77 -15.43 -0.41 -0.30
CA PRO A 77 -14.66 0.62 -1.00
C PRO A 77 -15.40 1.18 -2.21
N ASP A 78 -15.23 2.48 -2.47
CA ASP A 78 -15.53 3.12 -3.76
C ASP A 78 -14.38 2.92 -4.76
N LEU A 79 -13.14 2.70 -4.26
CA LEU A 79 -11.94 2.45 -5.04
C LEU A 79 -11.00 1.51 -4.29
N ILE A 80 -10.36 0.58 -5.01
CA ILE A 80 -9.26 -0.24 -4.48
C ILE A 80 -7.97 0.21 -5.17
N ALA A 81 -6.98 0.65 -4.38
CA ALA A 81 -5.66 1.05 -4.82
C ALA A 81 -4.64 -0.05 -4.50
N MET A 82 -4.02 -0.65 -5.53
CA MET A 82 -2.96 -1.64 -5.40
C MET A 82 -1.62 -0.96 -5.72
N THR A 83 -0.80 -0.73 -4.68
CA THR A 83 0.38 0.12 -4.76
C THR A 83 1.71 -0.66 -4.89
N GLY A 84 1.70 -1.76 -5.63
CA GLY A 84 2.90 -2.50 -6.07
C GLY A 84 3.43 -3.54 -5.09
N ASP A 85 4.44 -4.27 -5.55
CA ASP A 85 5.15 -5.36 -4.86
C ASP A 85 4.21 -6.52 -4.42
N PHE A 86 3.35 -6.95 -5.34
CA PHE A 86 2.46 -8.11 -5.10
C PHE A 86 3.14 -9.43 -5.38
N VAL A 87 4.07 -9.45 -6.33
CA VAL A 87 4.75 -10.67 -6.77
C VAL A 87 6.25 -10.42 -6.99
N GLU A 88 7.06 -11.41 -6.64
CA GLU A 88 8.49 -11.42 -6.93
C GLU A 88 8.82 -12.32 -8.15
N ASP A 89 8.00 -13.34 -8.38
CA ASP A 89 8.12 -14.25 -9.52
C ASP A 89 6.75 -14.84 -9.90
N GLU A 90 6.69 -15.56 -11.02
CA GLU A 90 5.45 -16.14 -11.54
C GLU A 90 4.79 -17.16 -10.59
N SER A 91 5.54 -17.81 -9.70
CA SER A 91 4.97 -18.77 -8.73
C SER A 91 4.02 -18.09 -7.73
N GLN A 92 4.20 -16.79 -7.52
CA GLN A 92 3.39 -15.99 -6.60
C GLN A 92 2.13 -15.40 -7.26
N LEU A 93 1.97 -15.50 -8.59
CA LEU A 93 0.78 -15.02 -9.31
C LEU A 93 -0.52 -15.65 -8.79
N ALA A 94 -0.46 -16.87 -8.28
CA ALA A 94 -1.62 -17.54 -7.70
C ALA A 94 -2.22 -16.76 -6.52
N ALA A 95 -1.38 -16.22 -5.63
CA ALA A 95 -1.84 -15.45 -4.48
C ALA A 95 -2.57 -14.15 -4.91
N THR A 96 -2.03 -13.48 -5.94
CA THR A 96 -2.67 -12.28 -6.51
C THR A 96 -3.97 -12.63 -7.23
N ARG A 97 -4.00 -13.72 -8.00
CA ARG A 97 -5.21 -14.22 -8.66
C ARG A 97 -6.32 -14.54 -7.65
N ASP A 98 -5.99 -15.24 -6.58
CA ASP A 98 -6.95 -15.62 -5.54
C ASP A 98 -7.55 -14.38 -4.85
N LEU A 99 -6.71 -13.38 -4.58
CA LEU A 99 -7.18 -12.10 -4.05
C LEU A 99 -8.12 -11.41 -5.04
N LEU A 100 -7.72 -11.28 -6.31
CA LEU A 100 -8.54 -10.65 -7.35
C LEU A 100 -9.87 -11.37 -7.54
N ASN A 101 -9.90 -12.71 -7.51
CA ASN A 101 -11.15 -13.49 -7.50
C ASN A 101 -12.08 -13.06 -6.36
N GLY A 102 -11.50 -12.85 -5.17
CA GLY A 102 -12.28 -12.52 -3.98
C GLY A 102 -12.78 -11.07 -3.92
N ILE A 103 -12.12 -10.12 -4.59
CA ILE A 103 -12.47 -8.69 -4.56
C ILE A 103 -13.04 -8.16 -5.88
N SER A 104 -13.06 -8.96 -6.92
CA SER A 104 -13.63 -8.59 -8.22
C SER A 104 -15.10 -8.16 -8.06
N GLY A 105 -15.46 -7.03 -8.66
CA GLY A 105 -16.80 -6.46 -8.59
C GLY A 105 -17.11 -5.68 -7.30
N CYS A 106 -16.20 -5.59 -6.33
CA CYS A 106 -16.42 -4.76 -5.13
C CYS A 106 -16.34 -3.26 -5.47
N ALA A 107 -15.32 -2.87 -6.23
CA ALA A 107 -15.04 -1.50 -6.67
C ALA A 107 -14.05 -1.55 -7.84
N PRO A 108 -13.88 -0.45 -8.60
CA PRO A 108 -12.77 -0.33 -9.55
C PRO A 108 -11.42 -0.50 -8.86
N ILE A 109 -10.53 -1.27 -9.51
CA ILE A 109 -9.18 -1.55 -8.99
C ILE A 109 -8.17 -0.79 -9.84
N TYR A 110 -7.34 0.03 -9.20
CA TYR A 110 -6.25 0.77 -9.82
C TYR A 110 -4.91 0.21 -9.34
N TRP A 111 -3.96 0.09 -10.25
CA TRP A 111 -2.68 -0.57 -10.05
C TRP A 111 -1.51 0.31 -10.46
N VAL A 112 -0.43 0.29 -9.67
CA VAL A 112 0.92 0.70 -10.07
C VAL A 112 1.91 -0.41 -9.72
N ASN A 113 2.97 -0.55 -10.53
CA ASN A 113 4.02 -1.52 -10.27
C ASN A 113 4.94 -1.06 -9.15
N GLY A 114 5.45 -2.02 -8.38
CA GLY A 114 6.54 -1.78 -7.44
C GLY A 114 7.90 -2.17 -8.05
N ASN A 115 8.92 -2.14 -7.23
CA ASN A 115 10.27 -2.45 -7.69
C ASN A 115 10.50 -3.95 -7.95
N HIS A 116 9.81 -4.82 -7.24
CA HIS A 116 9.97 -6.26 -7.43
C HIS A 116 9.43 -6.72 -8.78
N GLU A 117 8.29 -6.22 -9.22
CA GLU A 117 7.75 -6.55 -10.55
C GLU A 117 8.73 -6.19 -11.68
N TRP A 118 9.39 -5.03 -11.58
CA TRP A 118 10.38 -4.59 -12.58
C TRP A 118 11.67 -5.40 -12.55
N VAL A 119 12.26 -5.61 -11.38
CA VAL A 119 13.57 -6.28 -11.25
C VAL A 119 13.48 -7.76 -11.59
N ARG A 120 12.34 -8.40 -11.34
CA ARG A 120 12.15 -9.84 -11.54
C ARG A 120 11.60 -10.22 -12.92
N GLY A 121 11.19 -9.22 -13.73
CA GLY A 121 10.71 -9.46 -15.09
C GLY A 121 9.36 -10.17 -15.18
N VAL A 122 8.55 -10.12 -14.11
CA VAL A 122 7.25 -10.79 -14.02
C VAL A 122 6.11 -9.99 -14.69
N LEU A 123 6.38 -8.75 -15.10
CA LEU A 123 5.40 -7.81 -15.65
C LEU A 123 4.51 -8.36 -16.77
N PRO A 124 5.04 -9.12 -17.78
CA PRO A 124 4.16 -9.63 -18.85
C PRO A 124 3.07 -10.56 -18.30
N ALA A 125 3.42 -11.56 -17.51
CA ALA A 125 2.48 -12.52 -16.93
C ALA A 125 1.53 -11.88 -15.91
N LEU A 126 2.05 -10.95 -15.10
CA LEU A 126 1.24 -10.17 -14.16
C LEU A 126 0.26 -9.27 -14.92
N GLY A 127 0.70 -8.58 -15.99
CA GLY A 127 -0.15 -7.71 -16.80
C GLY A 127 -1.32 -8.47 -17.41
N GLU A 128 -1.09 -9.66 -17.99
CA GLU A 128 -2.15 -10.53 -18.51
C GLU A 128 -3.14 -10.92 -17.39
N LEU A 129 -2.65 -11.24 -16.21
CA LEU A 129 -3.50 -11.54 -15.06
C LEU A 129 -4.36 -10.33 -14.68
N LEU A 130 -3.76 -9.15 -14.47
CA LEU A 130 -4.48 -7.92 -14.09
C LEU A 130 -5.54 -7.54 -15.12
N ASP A 131 -5.19 -7.60 -16.41
CA ASP A 131 -6.12 -7.28 -17.51
C ASP A 131 -7.31 -8.24 -17.54
N SER A 132 -7.12 -9.53 -17.21
CA SER A 132 -8.18 -10.53 -17.15
C SER A 132 -9.26 -10.25 -16.08
N TYR A 133 -8.91 -9.44 -15.06
CA TYR A 133 -9.83 -8.98 -14.01
C TYR A 133 -10.29 -7.53 -14.20
N GLY A 134 -9.94 -6.89 -15.30
CA GLY A 134 -10.29 -5.49 -15.57
C GLY A 134 -9.62 -4.50 -14.65
N VAL A 135 -8.45 -4.84 -14.10
CA VAL A 135 -7.66 -3.93 -13.28
C VAL A 135 -7.10 -2.79 -14.15
N ILE A 136 -7.26 -1.56 -13.68
CA ILE A 136 -6.79 -0.36 -14.40
C ILE A 136 -5.33 -0.11 -14.02
N ARG A 137 -4.40 -0.44 -14.92
CA ARG A 137 -2.97 -0.22 -14.71
C ARG A 137 -2.60 1.22 -15.04
N LEU A 138 -2.09 1.94 -14.05
CA LEU A 138 -1.64 3.33 -14.17
C LEU A 138 -0.14 3.40 -14.46
N GLU A 139 0.23 3.02 -15.67
CA GLU A 139 1.60 2.98 -16.16
C GLU A 139 2.03 4.36 -16.67
N ASN A 140 2.42 5.27 -15.77
CA ASN A 140 2.72 6.67 -16.02
C ASN A 140 1.59 7.41 -16.76
N ARG A 141 0.36 7.21 -16.31
CA ARG A 141 -0.83 7.85 -16.89
C ARG A 141 -1.81 8.26 -15.82
N TYR A 142 -2.81 9.04 -16.21
CA TYR A 142 -3.88 9.51 -15.35
C TYR A 142 -5.23 9.43 -16.06
N LEU A 143 -6.29 9.29 -15.25
CA LEU A 143 -7.68 9.13 -15.72
C LEU A 143 -8.62 9.89 -14.79
N PRO A 144 -9.72 10.48 -15.33
CA PRO A 144 -10.76 11.05 -14.49
C PRO A 144 -11.65 9.95 -13.89
N ILE A 145 -11.95 10.09 -12.60
CA ILE A 145 -13.04 9.37 -11.91
C ILE A 145 -14.20 10.33 -11.78
N ARG A 146 -15.37 9.95 -12.31
CA ARG A 146 -16.56 10.79 -12.31
C ARG A 146 -17.62 10.27 -11.35
N ARG A 147 -18.24 11.19 -10.59
CA ARG A 147 -19.32 10.90 -9.65
C ARG A 147 -20.29 12.11 -9.63
N ASP A 148 -21.55 11.88 -9.97
CA ASP A 148 -22.64 12.87 -9.87
C ASP A 148 -22.29 14.25 -10.50
N GLY A 149 -21.67 14.23 -11.68
CA GLY A 149 -21.29 15.42 -12.44
C GLY A 149 -19.98 16.10 -12.02
N ALA A 150 -19.35 15.66 -10.93
CA ALA A 150 -18.01 16.05 -10.52
C ALA A 150 -16.96 15.03 -10.94
N GLN A 151 -15.68 15.40 -10.84
CA GLN A 151 -14.58 14.49 -11.10
C GLN A 151 -13.40 14.74 -10.15
N ILE A 152 -12.62 13.69 -9.94
CA ILE A 152 -11.26 13.72 -9.40
C ILE A 152 -10.35 13.02 -10.40
N ILE A 153 -9.04 13.24 -10.32
CA ILE A 153 -8.08 12.58 -11.20
C ILE A 153 -7.31 11.53 -10.41
N VAL A 154 -7.30 10.28 -10.90
CA VAL A 154 -6.40 9.25 -10.41
C VAL A 154 -5.21 9.14 -11.35
N ALA A 155 -4.01 9.20 -10.80
CA ALA A 155 -2.76 9.10 -11.52
C ALA A 155 -1.86 8.03 -10.92
N GLY A 156 -0.91 7.51 -11.70
CA GLY A 156 0.06 6.56 -11.19
C GLY A 156 1.41 6.69 -11.86
N ALA A 157 2.46 6.57 -11.05
CA ALA A 157 3.83 6.53 -11.51
C ALA A 157 4.40 5.12 -11.44
N GLU A 158 5.15 4.75 -12.46
CA GLU A 158 5.98 3.56 -12.48
C GLU A 158 7.16 3.68 -11.51
N ASP A 159 7.64 2.53 -11.02
CA ASP A 159 8.81 2.49 -10.15
C ASP A 159 10.08 2.94 -10.90
N PRO A 160 11.00 3.65 -10.25
CA PRO A 160 12.28 4.08 -10.84
C PRO A 160 13.18 2.96 -11.35
N ASN A 161 12.95 1.70 -10.94
CA ASN A 161 13.64 0.54 -11.51
C ASN A 161 13.13 0.15 -12.90
N GLY A 162 12.11 0.84 -13.41
CA GLY A 162 11.63 0.66 -14.75
C GLY A 162 12.59 1.20 -15.82
N ARG A 163 12.07 1.40 -17.04
CA ARG A 163 12.89 1.86 -18.17
C ARG A 163 13.40 3.28 -17.94
N ALA A 164 14.65 3.52 -18.34
CA ALA A 164 15.30 4.82 -18.15
C ALA A 164 14.67 5.98 -18.96
N ASP A 165 13.89 5.65 -20.00
CA ASP A 165 13.20 6.61 -20.86
C ASP A 165 11.78 6.95 -20.40
N MET A 166 11.34 6.43 -19.25
CA MET A 166 10.03 6.77 -18.69
C MET A 166 9.98 8.23 -18.23
N ILE A 167 8.78 8.82 -18.36
CA ILE A 167 8.52 10.15 -17.82
C ILE A 167 8.73 10.16 -16.30
N LYS A 168 9.34 11.23 -15.79
CA LYS A 168 9.52 11.39 -14.35
C LYS A 168 8.18 11.75 -13.68
N PRO A 169 7.98 11.35 -12.42
CA PRO A 169 6.72 11.62 -11.71
C PRO A 169 6.33 13.10 -11.65
N ASP A 170 7.29 13.98 -11.37
CA ASP A 170 7.10 15.42 -11.33
C ASP A 170 6.65 15.98 -12.69
N ALA A 171 7.29 15.55 -13.77
CA ALA A 171 6.91 15.96 -15.12
C ALA A 171 5.52 15.44 -15.51
N LEU A 172 5.16 14.22 -15.12
CA LEU A 172 3.82 13.67 -15.35
C LEU A 172 2.75 14.46 -14.56
N ALA A 173 3.05 14.81 -13.31
CA ALA A 173 2.15 15.59 -12.46
C ALA A 173 1.94 17.02 -13.00
N GLU A 174 2.98 17.64 -13.57
CA GLU A 174 2.86 18.94 -14.23
C GLU A 174 1.98 18.86 -15.50
N LEU A 175 2.15 17.84 -16.33
CA LEU A 175 1.28 17.62 -17.50
C LEU A 175 -0.19 17.42 -17.08
N LEU A 176 -0.42 16.59 -16.04
CA LEU A 176 -1.74 16.38 -15.48
C LEU A 176 -2.36 17.70 -15.03
N ARG A 177 -1.61 18.52 -14.29
CA ARG A 177 -2.12 19.80 -13.76
C ARG A 177 -2.42 20.83 -14.85
N GLN A 178 -1.69 20.80 -15.98
CA GLN A 178 -2.01 21.62 -17.15
C GLN A 178 -3.32 21.19 -17.82
N GLU A 179 -3.59 19.88 -17.89
CA GLU A 179 -4.82 19.36 -18.50
C GLU A 179 -6.03 19.46 -17.56
N TYR A 180 -5.83 19.29 -16.25
CA TYR A 180 -6.86 19.33 -15.20
C TYR A 180 -6.53 20.36 -14.12
N PRO A 181 -6.58 21.66 -14.43
CA PRO A 181 -6.29 22.71 -13.45
C PRO A 181 -7.35 22.74 -12.35
N GLY A 182 -6.91 22.62 -11.09
CA GLY A 182 -7.80 22.73 -9.92
C GLY A 182 -8.55 21.47 -9.51
N GLU A 183 -8.46 20.38 -10.29
CA GLU A 183 -9.07 19.09 -9.91
C GLU A 183 -8.29 18.43 -8.77
N PHE A 184 -8.99 17.73 -7.87
CA PHE A 184 -8.35 16.90 -6.86
C PHE A 184 -7.60 15.74 -7.51
N VAL A 185 -6.35 15.51 -7.11
CA VAL A 185 -5.47 14.50 -7.68
C VAL A 185 -5.11 13.45 -6.63
N LEU A 186 -5.60 12.22 -6.85
CA LEU A 186 -5.15 11.01 -6.16
C LEU A 186 -4.00 10.39 -6.96
N TRP A 187 -2.82 10.31 -6.34
CA TRP A 187 -1.62 9.74 -6.94
C TRP A 187 -1.27 8.39 -6.33
N LEU A 188 -1.04 7.39 -7.16
CA LEU A 188 -0.52 6.09 -6.75
C LEU A 188 0.95 5.97 -7.13
N GLY A 189 1.78 5.54 -6.18
CA GLY A 189 3.19 5.29 -6.45
C GLY A 189 3.82 4.45 -5.35
N HIS A 190 4.56 3.41 -5.74
CA HIS A 190 5.03 2.39 -4.81
C HIS A 190 5.96 2.91 -3.71
N ARG A 191 6.97 3.73 -4.07
CA ARG A 191 8.01 4.20 -3.13
C ARG A 191 7.45 5.10 -2.03
N ASN A 192 8.09 5.09 -0.86
CA ASN A 192 7.66 5.84 0.31
C ASN A 192 8.25 7.25 0.45
N TYR A 193 9.18 7.65 -0.42
CA TYR A 193 10.00 8.87 -0.30
C TYR A 193 9.39 10.13 -0.97
N TRP A 194 8.09 10.15 -1.25
CA TRP A 194 7.48 11.24 -2.03
C TRP A 194 7.67 12.63 -1.42
N ALA A 195 7.44 12.75 -0.10
CA ALA A 195 7.59 14.03 0.60
C ALA A 195 9.03 14.54 0.62
N GLU A 196 10.02 13.64 0.59
CA GLU A 196 11.44 13.98 0.54
C GLU A 196 11.89 14.35 -0.88
N LYS A 197 11.56 13.49 -1.85
CA LYS A 197 12.13 13.58 -3.20
C LYS A 197 11.38 14.53 -4.14
N TYR A 198 10.08 14.70 -3.92
CA TYR A 198 9.19 15.51 -4.76
C TYR A 198 8.28 16.42 -3.91
N PRO A 199 8.81 17.25 -3.00
CA PRO A 199 8.01 17.97 -2.00
C PRO A 199 6.97 18.90 -2.60
N GLU A 200 7.24 19.48 -3.78
CA GLU A 200 6.37 20.46 -4.46
C GLU A 200 5.46 19.86 -5.54
N MET A 201 5.40 18.51 -5.64
CA MET A 201 4.60 17.85 -6.68
C MET A 201 3.14 18.32 -6.61
N PRO A 202 2.55 18.76 -7.75
CA PRO A 202 1.24 19.40 -7.76
C PRO A 202 0.07 18.39 -7.72
N VAL A 203 0.00 17.60 -6.64
CA VAL A 203 -1.03 16.61 -6.35
C VAL A 203 -1.60 16.83 -4.95
N ASP A 204 -2.65 16.12 -4.56
CA ASP A 204 -3.32 16.34 -3.28
C ASP A 204 -3.11 15.19 -2.30
N LEU A 205 -3.24 13.94 -2.77
CA LEU A 205 -3.05 12.74 -1.96
C LEU A 205 -2.19 11.72 -2.70
N ILE A 206 -1.17 11.19 -2.03
CA ILE A 206 -0.32 10.09 -2.53
C ILE A 206 -0.53 8.84 -1.69
N LEU A 207 -0.71 7.69 -2.35
CA LEU A 207 -0.75 6.38 -1.70
C LEU A 207 0.49 5.59 -2.08
N SER A 208 1.20 5.09 -1.08
CA SER A 208 2.47 4.37 -1.27
C SER A 208 2.65 3.20 -0.30
N GLY A 209 3.64 2.34 -0.57
CA GLY A 209 4.03 1.21 0.25
C GLY A 209 5.54 1.17 0.46
N HIS A 210 6.17 0.04 0.08
CA HIS A 210 7.61 -0.19 0.01
C HIS A 210 8.34 -0.28 1.35
N ALA A 211 7.96 0.49 2.37
CA ALA A 211 8.70 0.58 3.64
C ALA A 211 8.47 -0.61 4.58
N HIS A 212 7.44 -1.41 4.33
CA HIS A 212 7.03 -2.55 5.16
C HIS A 212 6.86 -2.21 6.66
N GLY A 213 6.56 -0.96 6.98
CA GLY A 213 6.44 -0.48 8.36
C GLY A 213 7.73 -0.59 9.16
N GLY A 214 8.90 -0.66 8.50
CA GLY A 214 10.19 -0.86 9.14
C GLY A 214 10.36 -2.26 9.74
N ILE A 215 9.76 -3.28 9.17
CA ILE A 215 9.83 -4.74 9.45
C ILE A 215 9.64 -5.09 10.94
N VAL A 216 10.55 -4.65 11.82
CA VAL A 216 10.51 -4.82 13.28
C VAL A 216 10.10 -3.49 13.89
N ARG A 217 8.99 -3.47 14.62
CA ARG A 217 8.48 -2.26 15.27
C ARG A 217 8.58 -2.36 16.79
N LEU A 218 8.84 -1.24 17.43
CA LEU A 218 8.74 -1.14 18.88
C LEU A 218 7.71 -0.07 19.28
N PRO A 219 6.91 -0.33 20.32
CA PRO A 219 5.95 0.64 20.82
C PRO A 219 6.64 1.96 21.20
N GLY A 220 6.13 3.09 20.70
CA GLY A 220 6.64 4.43 20.98
C GLY A 220 7.91 4.82 20.24
N ILE A 221 8.55 3.90 19.49
CA ILE A 221 9.76 4.16 18.69
C ILE A 221 9.44 4.09 17.19
N GLY A 222 8.56 3.18 16.77
CA GLY A 222 8.27 2.93 15.36
C GLY A 222 9.10 1.78 14.79
N GLY A 223 9.30 1.79 13.48
CA GLY A 223 10.08 0.78 12.75
C GLY A 223 11.58 0.93 12.96
N LEU A 224 12.23 -0.19 13.17
CA LEU A 224 13.66 -0.22 13.44
C LEU A 224 14.50 -0.57 12.22
N LEU A 225 13.99 -1.42 11.35
CA LEU A 225 14.73 -1.99 10.24
C LEU A 225 14.04 -1.66 8.92
N ASN A 226 14.68 -0.83 8.13
CA ASN A 226 14.18 -0.48 6.81
C ASN A 226 14.49 -1.61 5.78
N VAL A 227 13.83 -1.58 4.63
CA VAL A 227 14.02 -2.58 3.56
C VAL A 227 15.45 -2.62 3.02
N ASN A 228 16.24 -1.56 3.20
CA ASN A 228 17.66 -1.51 2.87
C ASN A 228 18.57 -2.01 3.99
N HIS A 229 18.03 -2.63 5.03
CA HIS A 229 18.73 -3.11 6.23
C HIS A 229 19.40 -2.01 7.06
N SER A 230 19.02 -0.74 6.87
CA SER A 230 19.46 0.38 7.70
C SER A 230 18.49 0.60 8.86
N PHE A 231 19.00 1.20 9.96
CA PHE A 231 18.18 1.55 11.11
C PHE A 231 17.60 2.96 10.95
N GLY A 232 16.34 3.14 11.43
CA GLY A 232 15.68 4.45 11.43
C GLY A 232 15.03 4.76 10.08
N ALA A 233 13.90 4.14 9.80
CA ALA A 233 13.13 4.41 8.58
C ALA A 233 12.35 5.72 8.72
N GLU A 234 12.67 6.71 7.91
CA GLU A 234 11.76 7.81 7.64
C GLU A 234 10.63 7.32 6.72
N TYR A 235 9.42 7.87 6.86
CA TYR A 235 8.24 7.49 6.06
C TYR A 235 7.95 5.98 6.06
N GLU A 236 7.96 5.36 7.24
CA GLU A 236 7.80 3.92 7.37
C GLU A 236 6.33 3.46 7.31
N SER A 237 5.42 4.26 7.83
CA SER A 237 3.96 3.99 7.82
C SER A 237 3.18 5.17 8.39
N GLY A 238 1.95 5.33 7.94
CA GLY A 238 1.05 6.38 8.45
C GLY A 238 0.85 7.51 7.46
N VAL A 239 0.40 8.64 7.95
CA VAL A 239 0.14 9.84 7.16
C VAL A 239 1.26 10.84 7.39
N TYR A 240 1.84 11.33 6.31
CA TYR A 240 2.87 12.37 6.33
C TYR A 240 2.40 13.57 5.51
N GLN A 241 2.81 14.76 5.95
CA GLN A 241 2.49 16.01 5.28
C GLN A 241 3.67 16.42 4.38
N GLY A 242 3.44 16.49 3.07
CA GLY A 242 4.31 17.20 2.13
C GLY A 242 3.99 18.69 2.12
N GLU A 243 4.62 19.45 1.24
CA GLU A 243 4.35 20.89 1.12
C GLU A 243 2.95 21.17 0.52
N ARG A 244 2.52 20.35 -0.44
CA ARG A 244 1.26 20.51 -1.17
C ARG A 244 0.30 19.35 -1.06
N PHE A 245 0.74 18.21 -0.52
CA PHE A 245 -0.01 16.96 -0.52
C PHE A 245 0.15 16.21 0.79
N GLN A 246 -0.74 15.27 1.03
CA GLN A 246 -0.57 14.25 2.07
C GLN A 246 -0.09 12.94 1.44
N VAL A 247 0.74 12.19 2.16
CA VAL A 247 1.19 10.84 1.76
C VAL A 247 0.70 9.84 2.77
N VAL A 248 0.02 8.80 2.31
CA VAL A 248 -0.28 7.62 3.10
C VAL A 248 0.71 6.52 2.73
N VAL A 249 1.49 6.08 3.71
CA VAL A 249 2.44 4.98 3.56
C VAL A 249 1.89 3.74 4.27
N SER A 250 1.61 2.70 3.50
CA SER A 250 1.16 1.40 4.02
C SER A 250 2.32 0.60 4.60
N ARG A 251 2.06 -0.14 5.68
CA ARG A 251 2.99 -1.15 6.20
C ARG A 251 3.07 -2.41 5.33
N GLY A 252 2.21 -2.50 4.32
CA GLY A 252 2.13 -3.64 3.44
C GLY A 252 1.57 -4.92 4.08
N LEU A 253 1.25 -5.88 3.24
CA LEU A 253 0.62 -7.15 3.62
C LEU A 253 1.65 -8.27 3.84
N GLY A 254 2.66 -8.34 2.98
CA GLY A 254 3.68 -9.39 2.98
C GLY A 254 5.04 -8.96 3.51
N ASN A 255 6.04 -9.71 3.10
CA ASN A 255 7.43 -9.46 3.47
C ASN A 255 8.37 -9.99 2.38
N SER A 256 9.32 -9.18 1.94
CA SER A 256 10.30 -9.50 0.88
C SER A 256 11.67 -9.94 1.40
N ILE A 257 11.91 -9.84 2.72
CA ILE A 257 13.21 -10.18 3.31
C ILE A 257 13.10 -11.32 4.30
N PRO A 258 14.21 -12.07 4.58
CA PRO A 258 14.17 -13.21 5.47
C PRO A 258 13.96 -12.89 6.95
N VAL A 259 14.07 -11.59 7.34
CA VAL A 259 13.77 -11.15 8.71
C VAL A 259 12.27 -11.16 8.93
N PRO A 260 11.73 -11.92 9.91
CA PRO A 260 10.29 -11.95 10.15
C PRO A 260 9.80 -10.58 10.67
N ARG A 261 8.59 -10.20 10.28
CA ARG A 261 7.88 -9.06 10.88
C ARG A 261 7.70 -9.32 12.38
N PHE A 262 7.90 -8.29 13.19
CA PHE A 262 7.73 -8.37 14.65
C PHE A 262 7.02 -7.12 15.16
N LEU A 263 5.93 -7.31 15.91
CA LEU A 263 5.01 -6.25 16.36
C LEU A 263 4.53 -5.34 15.22
N ASN A 264 4.40 -5.91 14.05
CA ASN A 264 4.14 -5.23 12.77
C ASN A 264 3.20 -6.08 11.91
N ARG A 265 1.90 -6.03 12.22
CA ARG A 265 0.86 -6.79 11.52
C ARG A 265 0.75 -6.38 10.06
N PRO A 266 0.41 -7.32 9.15
CA PRO A 266 -0.03 -7.00 7.79
C PRO A 266 -1.20 -6.01 7.81
N GLU A 267 -1.11 -4.97 6.98
CA GLU A 267 -2.03 -3.83 7.02
C GLU A 267 -2.83 -3.70 5.73
N LEU A 268 -4.15 -3.58 5.88
CA LEU A 268 -5.05 -2.99 4.92
C LEU A 268 -5.29 -1.54 5.36
N VAL A 269 -5.05 -0.58 4.48
CA VAL A 269 -5.33 0.83 4.80
C VAL A 269 -6.69 1.20 4.21
N LYS A 270 -7.54 1.82 5.04
CA LYS A 270 -8.81 2.43 4.65
C LYS A 270 -8.69 3.93 4.76
N ILE A 271 -9.01 4.64 3.70
CA ILE A 271 -8.96 6.10 3.66
C ILE A 271 -10.35 6.62 3.32
N ILE A 272 -10.86 7.51 4.15
CA ILE A 272 -12.10 8.24 3.92
C ILE A 272 -11.75 9.68 3.59
N LEU A 273 -12.14 10.13 2.40
CA LEU A 273 -11.92 11.50 1.94
C LEU A 273 -13.03 12.41 2.44
N HIS A 274 -12.66 13.59 2.94
CA HIS A 274 -13.58 14.62 3.41
C HIS A 274 -13.30 15.96 2.73
N CYS A 275 -14.36 16.71 2.47
CA CYS A 275 -14.28 18.07 1.95
C CYS A 275 -13.92 19.05 3.09
N GLY A 276 -13.09 20.05 2.79
CA GLY A 276 -12.72 21.12 3.73
C GLY A 276 -11.52 20.78 4.60
N GLN A 277 -11.44 21.47 5.75
CA GLN A 277 -10.34 21.33 6.73
C GLN A 277 -10.83 20.53 7.94
N SER A 278 -9.89 19.83 8.61
CA SER A 278 -10.17 19.04 9.81
C SER A 278 -10.45 19.91 11.03
#